data_b53387e07f23a8dcb73401b8561364db
#
_entry.id   b53387e07f23a8dcb73401b8561364db
#
_cell.length_a   1.000
_cell.length_b   1.000
_cell.length_c   1.000
_cell.angle_alpha   90.00
_cell.angle_beta   90.00
_cell.angle_gamma   90.00
#
_symmetry.space_group_name_H-M   'P 1'
#
loop_
_entity.id
_entity.type
_entity.pdbx_description
1 polymer ?
#
loop_
_entity_poly.entity_id
_entity_poly.type
_entity_poly.pdbx_seq_one_letter_code
_entity_poly.pdbx_strand_id
1 'polypeptide(L)'
;MHGVIRRYRVRLGTVAQAARYTEKGFLPILRGIPGFISSHLLDEGNDVLTWMALLETEEAAEAAVRASRDWFRDEWSSFRPLPPEVVTGEVLARATADRRRTVDRRRLALVGATAWDGPERRAGSDRRLEAPSWARAG
;
A
#
# COMPACT_ATOMS: atom_id res chain seq x y z
N MET A 1 -1.49 5.59 -18.33
CA MET A 1 -1.29 4.81 -17.09
C MET A 1 -2.58 4.76 -16.32
N HIS A 2 -2.97 3.58 -15.89
CA HIS A 2 -4.22 3.40 -15.18
C HIS A 2 -3.99 2.80 -13.82
N GLY A 3 -4.82 3.16 -12.86
CA GLY A 3 -4.77 2.63 -11.51
C GLY A 3 -5.99 1.80 -11.21
N VAL A 4 -5.81 0.78 -10.39
CA VAL A 4 -6.89 -0.06 -9.88
C VAL A 4 -6.75 -0.09 -8.37
N ILE A 5 -7.86 0.12 -7.68
CA ILE A 5 -7.89 0.01 -6.23
C ILE A 5 -9.06 -0.88 -5.86
N ARG A 6 -8.81 -1.88 -5.03
CA ARG A 6 -9.86 -2.73 -4.51
C ARG A 6 -9.70 -2.82 -3.00
N ARG A 7 -10.78 -2.62 -2.31
CA ARG A 7 -10.79 -2.57 -0.86
C ARG A 7 -11.66 -3.69 -0.35
N TYR A 8 -11.11 -4.51 0.53
CA TYR A 8 -11.78 -5.69 1.04
C TYR A 8 -11.85 -5.64 2.55
N ARG A 9 -12.96 -6.04 3.10
CA ARG A 9 -13.06 -6.32 4.52
C ARG A 9 -13.05 -7.82 4.69
N VAL A 10 -12.14 -8.33 5.50
CA VAL A 10 -12.00 -9.77 5.68
C VAL A 10 -12.47 -10.16 7.08
N ARG A 11 -12.52 -11.47 7.32
CA ARG A 11 -12.98 -11.99 8.59
C ARG A 11 -12.02 -11.54 9.69
N LEU A 12 -12.58 -11.29 10.85
CA LEU A 12 -11.84 -10.78 11.99
C LEU A 12 -10.60 -11.63 12.27
N GLY A 13 -9.46 -10.98 12.39
CA GLY A 13 -8.23 -11.63 12.77
C GLY A 13 -7.52 -12.38 11.67
N THR A 14 -7.95 -12.23 10.40
CA THR A 14 -7.31 -12.98 9.31
C THR A 14 -6.47 -12.12 8.39
N VAL A 15 -6.26 -10.84 8.72
CA VAL A 15 -5.56 -9.93 7.82
C VAL A 15 -4.17 -10.43 7.46
N ALA A 16 -3.39 -10.85 8.43
CA ALA A 16 -2.01 -11.28 8.15
C ALA A 16 -1.98 -12.50 7.26
N GLN A 17 -2.88 -13.44 7.48
CA GLN A 17 -2.95 -14.64 6.65
C GLN A 17 -3.40 -14.31 5.25
N ALA A 18 -4.43 -13.47 5.14
CA ALA A 18 -4.93 -13.06 3.83
C ALA A 18 -3.86 -12.31 3.04
N ALA A 19 -3.08 -11.47 3.70
CA ALA A 19 -2.02 -10.74 3.04
C ALA A 19 -0.94 -11.68 2.51
N ARG A 20 -0.52 -12.65 3.31
CA ARG A 20 0.48 -13.60 2.86
C ARG A 20 0.00 -14.46 1.71
N TYR A 21 -1.25 -14.86 1.78
CA TYR A 21 -1.84 -15.69 0.75
C TYR A 21 -1.89 -14.91 -0.57
N THR A 22 -2.26 -13.64 -0.49
CA THR A 22 -2.31 -12.78 -1.66
C THR A 22 -0.91 -12.56 -2.24
N GLU A 23 0.05 -12.33 -1.40
CA GLU A 23 1.40 -12.12 -1.86
C GLU A 23 1.92 -13.31 -2.63
N LYS A 24 1.65 -14.50 -2.15
CA LYS A 24 2.18 -15.70 -2.79
C LYS A 24 1.37 -16.12 -4.00
N GLY A 25 0.08 -15.89 -3.98
CA GLY A 25 -0.80 -16.41 -5.04
C GLY A 25 -1.17 -15.40 -6.09
N PHE A 26 -1.50 -14.19 -5.69
CA PHE A 26 -2.04 -13.23 -6.64
C PHE A 26 -0.98 -12.35 -7.28
N LEU A 27 0.00 -11.90 -6.51
CA LEU A 27 0.99 -11.00 -7.07
C LEU A 27 1.76 -11.58 -8.25
N PRO A 28 2.11 -12.89 -8.25
CA PRO A 28 2.72 -13.46 -9.45
C PRO A 28 1.83 -13.41 -10.68
N ILE A 29 0.53 -13.54 -10.50
CA ILE A 29 -0.41 -13.44 -11.61
C ILE A 29 -0.37 -12.05 -12.21
N LEU A 30 -0.33 -11.02 -11.35
CA LEU A 30 -0.26 -9.65 -11.82
C LEU A 30 1.01 -9.39 -12.64
N ARG A 31 2.12 -9.96 -12.22
CA ARG A 31 3.36 -9.76 -12.94
C ARG A 31 3.31 -10.30 -14.36
N GLY A 32 2.43 -11.24 -14.62
CA GLY A 32 2.26 -11.78 -15.95
C GLY A 32 1.37 -10.96 -16.87
N ILE A 33 0.74 -9.92 -16.37
CA ILE A 33 -0.12 -9.09 -17.21
C ILE A 33 0.74 -8.08 -17.97
N PRO A 34 0.66 -8.07 -19.30
CA PRO A 34 1.41 -7.06 -20.07
C PRO A 34 0.98 -5.67 -19.64
N GLY A 35 1.98 -4.82 -19.39
CA GLY A 35 1.71 -3.47 -18.91
C GLY A 35 1.67 -3.32 -17.41
N PHE A 36 1.94 -4.38 -16.66
CA PHE A 36 1.99 -4.27 -15.21
C PHE A 36 3.18 -3.41 -14.77
N ILE A 37 2.95 -2.45 -13.88
CA ILE A 37 3.99 -1.57 -13.38
C ILE A 37 4.30 -1.88 -11.92
N SER A 38 3.30 -1.83 -11.05
CA SER A 38 3.54 -2.05 -9.63
C SER A 38 2.25 -2.45 -8.94
N SER A 39 2.38 -3.04 -7.78
CA SER A 39 1.23 -3.42 -6.97
C SER A 39 1.60 -3.37 -5.50
N HIS A 40 0.63 -3.00 -4.69
CA HIS A 40 0.80 -2.87 -3.25
C HIS A 40 -0.44 -3.38 -2.55
N LEU A 41 -0.24 -3.98 -1.39
CA LEU A 41 -1.34 -4.40 -0.54
C LEU A 41 -1.16 -3.69 0.80
N LEU A 42 -2.16 -2.95 1.20
CA LEU A 42 -2.14 -2.18 2.43
C LEU A 42 -3.06 -2.77 3.48
N ASP A 43 -2.59 -2.78 4.70
CA ASP A 43 -3.44 -3.10 5.85
C ASP A 43 -3.94 -1.77 6.41
N GLU A 44 -5.22 -1.50 6.25
CA GLU A 44 -5.79 -0.25 6.73
C GLU A 44 -6.18 -0.30 8.21
N GLY A 45 -6.08 -1.48 8.82
CA GLY A 45 -6.63 -1.67 10.15
C GLY A 45 -8.09 -2.08 10.07
N ASN A 46 -8.62 -2.53 11.18
CA ASN A 46 -10.03 -2.94 11.29
C ASN A 46 -10.42 -4.03 10.29
N ASP A 47 -9.48 -4.92 10.04
CA ASP A 47 -9.71 -6.06 9.12
C ASP A 47 -10.01 -5.63 7.70
N VAL A 48 -9.44 -4.50 7.27
CA VAL A 48 -9.60 -4.01 5.92
C VAL A 48 -8.27 -4.04 5.20
N LEU A 49 -8.26 -4.65 4.03
CA LEU A 49 -7.10 -4.68 3.15
C LEU A 49 -7.41 -3.94 1.87
N THR A 50 -6.48 -3.11 1.43
CA THR A 50 -6.61 -2.38 0.19
C THR A 50 -5.51 -2.79 -0.76
N TRP A 51 -5.92 -3.30 -1.92
CA TRP A 51 -4.99 -3.64 -2.98
C TRP A 51 -4.98 -2.54 -4.01
N MET A 52 -3.78 -2.15 -4.44
CA MET A 52 -3.61 -1.13 -5.46
C MET A 52 -2.66 -1.63 -6.51
N ALA A 53 -2.90 -1.26 -7.76
CA ALA A 53 -2.00 -1.60 -8.84
C ALA A 53 -1.94 -0.46 -9.85
N LEU A 54 -0.78 -0.32 -10.48
CA LEU A 54 -0.58 0.61 -11.58
C LEU A 54 -0.25 -0.19 -12.84
N LEU A 55 -0.88 0.20 -13.94
CA LEU A 55 -0.74 -0.49 -15.22
C LEU A 55 -0.56 0.56 -16.32
N GLU A 56 0.06 0.16 -17.41
CA GLU A 56 0.38 1.09 -18.48
C GLU A 56 -0.84 1.53 -19.27
N THR A 57 -1.80 0.64 -19.45
CA THR A 57 -2.94 0.91 -20.32
C THR A 57 -4.23 0.56 -19.63
N GLU A 58 -5.31 1.04 -20.21
CA GLU A 58 -6.64 0.72 -19.73
C GLU A 58 -6.93 -0.77 -19.88
N GLU A 59 -6.51 -1.34 -20.98
CA GLU A 59 -6.72 -2.78 -21.22
C GLU A 59 -6.00 -3.61 -20.17
N ALA A 60 -4.79 -3.22 -19.79
CA ALA A 60 -4.07 -3.91 -18.74
C ALA A 60 -4.79 -3.78 -17.41
N ALA A 61 -5.36 -2.61 -17.14
CA ALA A 61 -6.12 -2.40 -15.92
C ALA A 61 -7.36 -3.29 -15.89
N GLU A 62 -8.05 -3.41 -17.01
CA GLU A 62 -9.21 -4.28 -17.09
C GLU A 62 -8.82 -5.73 -16.89
N ALA A 63 -7.70 -6.14 -17.45
CA ALA A 63 -7.21 -7.49 -17.22
C ALA A 63 -6.90 -7.73 -15.76
N ALA A 64 -6.32 -6.75 -15.09
CA ALA A 64 -6.01 -6.87 -13.67
C ALA A 64 -7.28 -6.95 -12.84
N VAL A 65 -8.30 -6.19 -13.21
CA VAL A 65 -9.59 -6.24 -12.50
C VAL A 65 -10.21 -7.63 -12.66
N ARG A 66 -10.21 -8.16 -13.88
CA ARG A 66 -10.78 -9.48 -14.10
C ARG A 66 -10.00 -10.55 -13.32
N ALA A 67 -8.68 -10.50 -13.40
CA ALA A 67 -7.86 -11.46 -12.70
C ALA A 67 -8.08 -11.38 -11.20
N SER A 68 -8.19 -10.17 -10.66
CA SER A 68 -8.40 -10.02 -9.23
C SER A 68 -9.76 -10.52 -8.82
N ARG A 69 -10.79 -10.21 -9.61
CA ARG A 69 -12.13 -10.68 -9.29
C ARG A 69 -12.18 -12.21 -9.22
N ASP A 70 -11.59 -12.84 -10.22
CA ASP A 70 -11.65 -14.29 -10.29
C ASP A 70 -10.80 -14.93 -9.20
N TRP A 71 -9.61 -14.42 -8.99
CA TRP A 71 -8.71 -14.99 -7.99
C TRP A 71 -9.28 -14.83 -6.57
N PHE A 72 -9.74 -13.64 -6.24
CA PHE A 72 -10.27 -13.40 -4.89
C PHE A 72 -11.56 -14.18 -4.66
N ARG A 73 -12.38 -14.34 -5.68
CA ARG A 73 -13.58 -15.14 -5.54
C ARG A 73 -13.24 -16.60 -5.25
N ASP A 74 -12.23 -17.13 -5.94
CA ASP A 74 -11.93 -18.55 -5.83
C ASP A 74 -11.04 -18.86 -4.62
N GLU A 75 -10.09 -17.98 -4.32
CA GLU A 75 -9.06 -18.30 -3.36
C GLU A 75 -9.30 -17.68 -1.98
N TRP A 76 -10.10 -16.64 -1.91
CA TRP A 76 -10.32 -15.94 -0.65
C TRP A 76 -11.59 -16.35 0.09
N SER A 77 -12.27 -17.37 -0.38
CA SER A 77 -13.55 -17.75 0.24
C SER A 77 -13.40 -18.05 1.72
N SER A 78 -12.26 -18.60 2.13
CA SER A 78 -12.04 -18.91 3.54
C SER A 78 -11.89 -17.67 4.41
N PHE A 79 -11.54 -16.54 3.84
CA PHE A 79 -11.43 -15.30 4.59
C PHE A 79 -12.73 -14.53 4.63
N ARG A 80 -13.75 -15.03 3.92
CA ARG A 80 -15.12 -14.50 3.93
C ARG A 80 -15.15 -13.00 3.65
N PRO A 81 -14.57 -12.56 2.55
CA PRO A 81 -14.54 -11.13 2.28
C PRO A 81 -15.94 -10.65 1.94
N LEU A 82 -16.24 -9.43 2.36
CA LEU A 82 -17.44 -8.75 1.89
C LEU A 82 -17.17 -8.26 0.48
N PRO A 83 -18.22 -7.95 -0.29
CA PRO A 83 -18.02 -7.44 -1.64
C PRO A 83 -17.08 -6.24 -1.61
N PRO A 84 -16.10 -6.19 -2.50
CA PRO A 84 -15.10 -5.13 -2.47
C PRO A 84 -15.61 -3.85 -3.08
N GLU A 85 -15.04 -2.76 -2.64
CA GLU A 85 -15.17 -1.50 -3.35
C GLU A 85 -14.08 -1.49 -4.40
N VAL A 86 -14.44 -1.13 -5.62
CA VAL A 86 -13.49 -1.14 -6.73
C VAL A 86 -13.48 0.23 -7.37
N VAL A 87 -12.28 0.79 -7.52
CA VAL A 87 -12.09 2.06 -8.20
C VAL A 87 -11.03 1.86 -9.27
N THR A 88 -11.33 2.33 -10.47
CA THR A 88 -10.34 2.32 -11.55
C THR A 88 -10.36 3.68 -12.22
N GLY A 89 -9.24 4.09 -12.75
CA GLY A 89 -9.18 5.36 -13.42
C GLY A 89 -7.82 5.65 -13.98
N GLU A 90 -7.77 6.72 -14.76
CA GLU A 90 -6.53 7.18 -15.33
C GLU A 90 -5.69 7.89 -14.27
N VAL A 91 -4.39 7.63 -14.28
CA VAL A 91 -3.48 8.28 -13.35
C VAL A 91 -3.10 9.62 -13.93
N LEU A 92 -3.48 10.68 -13.23
CA LEU A 92 -3.26 12.04 -13.73
C LEU A 92 -1.92 12.61 -13.30
N ALA A 93 -1.35 12.10 -12.22
CA ALA A 93 -0.08 12.60 -11.73
C ALA A 93 0.64 11.48 -10.99
N ARG A 94 1.95 11.46 -11.09
CA ARG A 94 2.74 10.41 -10.47
C ARG A 94 4.10 10.97 -10.09
N ALA A 95 4.60 10.55 -8.96
CA ALA A 95 5.95 10.87 -8.55
C ALA A 95 6.61 9.58 -8.09
N THR A 96 7.86 9.40 -8.46
CA THR A 96 8.62 8.25 -8.00
C THR A 96 9.94 8.75 -7.44
N ALA A 97 10.53 7.97 -6.58
CA ALA A 97 11.82 8.31 -6.04
C ALA A 97 12.84 8.26 -7.16
N ASP A 98 13.70 9.27 -7.22
CA ASP A 98 14.78 9.28 -8.18
C ASP A 98 15.97 8.63 -7.50
N ARG A 99 16.40 7.51 -8.02
CA ARG A 99 17.53 6.79 -7.43
C ARG A 99 18.78 7.61 -7.35
N ARG A 100 18.98 8.48 -8.30
CA ARG A 100 20.15 9.33 -8.25
C ARG A 100 20.11 10.28 -7.11
N ARG A 101 18.93 10.66 -6.70
CA ARG A 101 18.78 11.59 -5.61
C ARG A 101 18.92 10.96 -4.26
N THR A 102 18.88 9.65 -4.20
CA THR A 102 19.05 9.02 -2.91
C THR A 102 20.44 9.23 -2.38
N VAL A 103 21.39 9.56 -3.26
CA VAL A 103 22.71 9.86 -2.78
C VAL A 103 22.77 11.19 -2.09
N ASP A 104 21.76 12.00 -2.27
CA ASP A 104 21.73 13.33 -1.70
C ASP A 104 20.91 13.37 -0.43
N ARG A 105 21.10 12.45 0.40
CA ARG A 105 20.31 12.32 1.60
C ARG A 105 20.37 13.50 2.51
N ARG A 106 21.54 14.12 2.59
CA ARG A 106 21.65 15.27 3.41
C ARG A 106 20.73 16.35 3.01
N ARG A 107 20.62 16.55 1.71
CA ARG A 107 19.77 17.58 1.21
C ARG A 107 18.34 17.30 1.50
N LEU A 108 17.92 16.05 1.32
CA LEU A 108 16.58 15.67 1.62
C LEU A 108 16.26 15.84 3.10
N ALA A 109 17.20 15.48 3.94
CA ALA A 109 16.99 15.62 5.35
C ALA A 109 16.84 17.07 5.75
N LEU A 110 17.61 17.95 5.13
CA LEU A 110 17.49 19.35 5.42
C LEU A 110 16.16 19.90 5.01
N VAL A 111 15.71 19.56 3.84
CA VAL A 111 14.43 20.03 3.36
C VAL A 111 13.33 19.50 4.27
N GLY A 112 13.43 18.26 4.63
CA GLY A 112 12.45 17.70 5.53
C GLY A 112 12.46 18.37 6.88
N ALA A 113 13.63 18.64 7.39
CA ALA A 113 13.71 19.30 8.66
C ALA A 113 13.12 20.68 8.59
N THR A 114 13.36 21.37 7.52
CA THR A 114 12.80 22.69 7.36
C THR A 114 11.30 22.64 7.29
N ALA A 115 10.80 21.72 6.53
CA ALA A 115 9.38 21.60 6.37
C ALA A 115 8.71 21.26 7.69
N TRP A 116 9.40 20.51 8.51
CA TRP A 116 8.84 20.11 9.77
C TRP A 116 9.31 20.91 10.92
N ASP A 117 9.66 22.11 10.70
CA ASP A 117 10.17 22.91 11.69
C ASP A 117 9.16 23.22 12.70
N GLY A 118 8.58 22.35 13.24
CA GLY A 118 7.55 22.55 14.14
C GLY A 118 7.93 22.16 15.52
N PRO A 119 7.01 22.31 16.39
CA PRO A 119 7.18 21.96 17.75
C PRO A 119 7.53 20.52 17.98
N GLU A 120 7.10 19.68 17.11
CA GLU A 120 7.34 18.33 17.31
C GLU A 120 8.77 18.01 17.41
N ARG A 121 9.58 18.69 16.70
CA ARG A 121 10.92 18.41 16.71
C ARG A 121 11.52 18.67 18.05
N ARG A 122 11.10 19.72 18.64
CA ARG A 122 11.60 20.05 19.92
C ARG A 122 11.15 19.07 20.94
N ALA A 123 9.94 18.71 20.87
CA ALA A 123 9.43 17.76 21.78
C ALA A 123 10.21 16.48 21.67
N GLY A 124 10.51 16.12 20.47
CA GLY A 124 11.20 14.90 20.30
C GLY A 124 12.55 14.95 20.92
N SER A 125 13.11 16.08 20.85
CA SER A 125 14.37 16.12 21.33
C SER A 125 14.37 15.82 22.73
N ASP A 126 13.43 16.25 23.33
CA ASP A 126 13.40 15.93 24.51
C ASP A 126 13.04 14.78 24.66
N ARG A 127 12.58 14.39 23.88
CA ARG A 127 12.14 13.34 23.87
C ARG A 127 12.69 12.43 24.18
N ARG A 128 13.18 12.50 24.20
CA ARG A 128 13.53 11.58 24.45
C ARG A 128 13.09 11.41 25.45
N LEU A 129 12.52 12.09 25.81
CA LEU A 129 12.02 11.95 26.58
C LEU A 129 11.08 11.48 26.74
N GLU A 130 10.52 11.60 26.34
CA GLU A 130 9.58 11.15 26.43
C GLU A 130 9.39 10.12 26.19
N ALA A 131 9.60 10.04 25.40
CA ALA A 131 9.38 8.86 25.00
C ALA A 131 9.54 7.96 25.93
N PRO A 132 10.23 8.07 26.48
CA PRO A 132 10.37 7.15 27.25
C PRO A 132 9.42 6.99 28.23
N SER A 133 8.74 7.90 28.57
CA SER A 133 7.88 7.66 29.62
C SER A 133 6.89 6.63 29.33
N TRP A 134 6.15 6.76 28.27
CA TRP A 134 5.15 5.77 28.03
C TRP A 134 5.74 4.48 27.58
N ALA A 135 6.84 4.55 26.95
CA ALA A 135 7.45 3.35 26.53
C ALA A 135 7.93 2.61 27.74
N ARG A 136 8.36 3.30 28.72
CA ARG A 136 8.83 2.67 29.81
C ARG A 136 7.78 2.16 30.63
N ALA A 137 6.71 2.83 30.68
CA ALA A 137 5.63 2.40 31.44
C ALA A 137 5.13 1.13 30.92
N GLY A 138 5.22 0.96 29.68
CA GLY A 138 4.71 -0.26 29.11
C GLY A 138 5.41 -1.40 29.65
#